data_5441a4051b0eac82a4e77410ec54b0fc
#
_entry.id   5441a4051b0eac82a4e77410ec54b0fc
#
_cell.length_a   1.000
_cell.length_b   1.000
_cell.length_c   1.000
_cell.angle_alpha   90.00
_cell.angle_beta   90.00
_cell.angle_gamma   90.00
#
_symmetry.space_group_name_H-M   'P 1'
#
loop_
_entity.id
_entity.type
_entity.pdbx_description
1 polymer ?
#
loop_
_entity_poly.entity_id
_entity_poly.type
_entity_poly.pdbx_seq_one_letter_code
_entity_poly.pdbx_strand_id
1 'polypeptide(L)'
;YEMQRSLVGSEMCIRDRCLIILDEMFRGTNAQDAFEASVAVNELLRKYLHCSFLISTHILEYAKHFEKDSACSFYYMDSRIQNDQFICPYQLIEGISEAQVGYWLVRKELESLHY
;
A
#
# COMPACT_ATOMS: atom_id res chain seq x y z
N TYR A 1 -3.62 -13.62 -13.74
CA TYR A 1 -4.40 -13.51 -14.98
C TYR A 1 -5.32 -12.28 -15.00
N GLU A 2 -6.11 -12.06 -13.96
CA GLU A 2 -6.94 -10.84 -13.85
C GLU A 2 -6.09 -9.58 -13.81
N MET A 3 -4.94 -9.63 -13.19
CA MET A 3 -3.99 -8.54 -13.16
C MET A 3 -3.55 -8.15 -14.57
N GLN A 4 -3.25 -9.12 -15.41
CA GLN A 4 -2.88 -8.85 -16.80
C GLN A 4 -4.01 -8.18 -17.57
N ARG A 5 -5.25 -8.62 -17.37
CA ARG A 5 -6.41 -8.01 -18.00
C ARG A 5 -6.60 -6.56 -17.56
N SER A 6 -6.41 -6.29 -16.27
CA SER A 6 -6.48 -4.94 -15.73
C SER A 6 -5.41 -4.05 -16.34
N LEU A 7 -4.17 -4.54 -16.46
CA LEU A 7 -3.07 -3.78 -17.05
C LEU A 7 -3.31 -3.50 -18.53
N VAL A 8 -3.83 -4.46 -19.29
CA VAL A 8 -4.17 -4.27 -20.70
C VAL A 8 -5.24 -3.21 -20.87
N GLY A 9 -6.31 -3.27 -20.07
CA GLY A 9 -7.35 -2.24 -20.07
C GLY A 9 -6.81 -0.87 -19.68
N SER A 10 -5.90 -0.81 -18.71
CA SER A 10 -5.26 0.42 -18.27
C SER A 10 -4.34 1.00 -19.34
N GLU A 11 -3.66 0.17 -20.13
CA GLU A 11 -2.81 0.65 -21.22
C GLU A 11 -3.57 1.51 -22.22
N MET A 12 -4.82 1.18 -22.52
CA MET A 12 -5.63 1.99 -23.41
C MET A 12 -5.91 3.37 -22.81
N CYS A 13 -6.10 3.46 -21.50
CA CYS A 13 -6.26 4.74 -20.79
C CYS A 13 -4.95 5.51 -20.66
N ILE A 14 -3.84 4.81 -20.50
CA ILE A 14 -2.52 5.39 -20.24
C ILE A 14 -2.03 6.26 -21.41
N ARG A 15 -2.46 5.98 -22.63
CA ARG A 15 -2.12 6.79 -23.81
C ARG A 15 -2.67 8.20 -23.73
N ASP A 16 -3.77 8.35 -23.02
CA ASP A 16 -4.38 9.65 -22.72
C ASP A 16 -4.01 10.03 -21.28
N ARG A 17 -4.48 11.15 -20.80
CA ARG A 17 -4.30 11.55 -19.41
C ARG A 17 -5.33 10.81 -18.56
N CYS A 18 -4.88 10.03 -17.59
CA CYS A 18 -5.79 9.32 -16.71
C CYS A 18 -5.23 9.17 -15.30
N LEU A 19 -6.13 8.86 -14.38
CA LEU A 19 -5.82 8.46 -13.02
C LEU A 19 -6.06 6.96 -12.91
N ILE A 20 -5.05 6.22 -12.50
CA ILE A 20 -5.13 4.78 -12.31
C ILE A 20 -5.05 4.48 -10.83
N ILE A 21 -6.03 3.72 -10.34
CA ILE A 21 -6.12 3.33 -8.93
C ILE A 21 -5.87 1.83 -8.85
N LEU A 22 -4.85 1.46 -8.07
CA LEU A 22 -4.48 0.07 -7.83
C LEU A 22 -4.57 -0.20 -6.32
N ASP A 23 -5.45 -1.12 -5.96
CA ASP A 23 -5.71 -1.45 -4.56
C ASP A 23 -5.09 -2.79 -4.20
N GLU A 24 -4.15 -2.78 -3.27
CA GLU A 24 -3.47 -3.96 -2.74
C GLU A 24 -3.02 -4.96 -3.82
N MET A 25 -2.11 -4.51 -4.69
CA MET A 25 -1.54 -5.37 -5.73
C MET A 25 -0.90 -6.62 -5.15
N PHE A 26 -1.06 -7.75 -5.86
CA PHE A 26 -0.42 -9.03 -5.52
C PHE A 26 -0.84 -9.59 -4.16
N ARG A 27 -2.08 -9.36 -3.83
CA ARG A 27 -2.70 -9.96 -2.66
C ARG A 27 -2.78 -11.48 -2.85
N GLY A 28 -2.40 -12.25 -1.83
CA GLY A 28 -2.49 -13.70 -1.85
C GLY A 28 -1.25 -14.45 -2.33
N THR A 29 -0.18 -13.74 -2.69
CA THR A 29 1.12 -14.36 -2.93
C THR A 29 2.05 -14.15 -1.74
N ASN A 30 3.25 -14.76 -1.77
CA ASN A 30 4.19 -14.58 -0.67
C ASN A 30 4.78 -13.16 -0.65
N ALA A 31 5.31 -12.76 0.51
CA ALA A 31 5.75 -11.38 0.74
C ALA A 31 6.87 -10.94 -0.21
N GLN A 32 7.83 -11.83 -0.48
CA GLN A 32 8.95 -11.50 -1.35
C GLN A 32 8.52 -11.28 -2.79
N ASP A 33 7.67 -12.17 -3.31
CA ASP A 33 7.15 -12.03 -4.67
C ASP A 33 6.26 -10.80 -4.80
N ALA A 34 5.43 -10.52 -3.79
CA ALA A 34 4.58 -9.34 -3.78
C ALA A 34 5.41 -8.05 -3.80
N PHE A 35 6.49 -8.01 -3.03
CA PHE A 35 7.41 -6.87 -3.01
C PHE A 35 8.06 -6.66 -4.37
N GLU A 36 8.69 -7.70 -4.92
CA GLU A 36 9.39 -7.61 -6.20
C GLU A 36 8.46 -7.24 -7.35
N ALA A 37 7.27 -7.84 -7.38
CA ALA A 37 6.28 -7.54 -8.40
C ALA A 37 5.74 -6.12 -8.26
N SER A 38 5.53 -5.63 -7.05
CA SER A 38 5.10 -4.25 -6.82
C SER A 38 6.13 -3.24 -7.30
N VAL A 39 7.40 -3.50 -7.05
CA VAL A 39 8.50 -2.65 -7.54
C VAL A 39 8.51 -2.64 -9.07
N ALA A 40 8.38 -3.81 -9.69
CA ALA A 40 8.38 -3.92 -11.15
C ALA A 40 7.22 -3.15 -11.80
N VAL A 41 6.01 -3.26 -11.23
CA VAL A 41 4.86 -2.52 -11.73
C VAL A 41 5.07 -1.02 -11.57
N ASN A 42 5.58 -0.57 -10.42
CA ASN A 42 5.83 0.84 -10.19
C ASN A 42 6.84 1.40 -11.19
N GLU A 43 7.91 0.67 -11.47
CA GLU A 43 8.90 1.07 -12.47
C GLU A 43 8.30 1.16 -13.88
N LEU A 44 7.39 0.24 -14.22
CA LEU A 44 6.69 0.29 -15.49
C LEU A 44 5.80 1.54 -15.58
N LEU A 45 5.02 1.81 -14.53
CA LEU A 45 4.07 2.93 -14.51
C LEU A 45 4.77 4.30 -14.59
N ARG A 46 6.00 4.41 -14.12
CA ARG A 46 6.77 5.65 -14.18
C ARG A 46 7.01 6.14 -15.60
N LYS A 47 6.89 5.27 -16.58
CA LYS A 47 7.10 5.62 -17.99
C LYS A 47 5.96 6.45 -18.57
N TYR A 48 4.82 6.48 -17.89
CA TYR A 48 3.62 7.16 -18.36
C TYR A 48 3.45 8.51 -17.69
N LEU A 49 4.14 9.51 -18.24
CA LEU A 49 4.30 10.83 -17.63
C LEU A 49 3.02 11.66 -17.53
N HIS A 50 2.01 11.32 -18.33
CA HIS A 50 0.75 12.06 -18.34
C HIS A 50 -0.33 11.43 -17.45
N CYS A 51 0.01 10.36 -16.75
CA CYS A 51 -0.92 9.66 -15.88
C CYS A 51 -0.53 9.84 -14.43
N SER A 52 -1.54 9.80 -13.57
CA SER A 52 -1.35 9.78 -12.12
C SER A 52 -1.76 8.41 -11.59
N PHE A 53 -1.08 7.96 -10.55
CA PHE A 53 -1.33 6.65 -9.97
C PHE A 53 -1.58 6.79 -8.47
N LEU A 54 -2.63 6.13 -8.01
CA LEU A 54 -2.95 6.02 -6.60
C LEU A 54 -2.88 4.54 -6.24
N ILE A 55 -1.93 4.18 -5.41
CA ILE A 55 -1.65 2.79 -5.10
C ILE A 55 -1.80 2.59 -3.59
N SER A 56 -2.70 1.70 -3.19
CA SER A 56 -2.80 1.29 -1.80
C SER A 56 -2.03 0.00 -1.59
N THR A 57 -1.30 -0.10 -0.51
CA THR A 57 -0.50 -1.28 -0.19
C THR A 57 -0.27 -1.38 1.31
N HIS A 58 -0.13 -2.60 1.80
CA HIS A 58 0.33 -2.88 3.16
C HIS A 58 1.79 -3.36 3.17
N ILE A 59 2.45 -3.38 2.01
CA ILE A 59 3.84 -3.86 1.88
C ILE A 59 4.77 -2.70 2.21
N LEU A 60 5.22 -2.65 3.46
CA LEU A 60 6.07 -1.57 3.96
C LEU A 60 7.39 -1.47 3.17
N GLU A 61 7.97 -2.59 2.81
CA GLU A 61 9.23 -2.64 2.06
C GLU A 61 9.12 -1.98 0.69
N TYR A 62 7.97 -2.14 0.04
CA TYR A 62 7.70 -1.49 -1.24
C TYR A 62 7.66 0.04 -1.06
N ALA A 63 6.96 0.53 -0.05
CA ALA A 63 6.90 1.95 0.23
C ALA A 63 8.30 2.51 0.53
N LYS A 64 9.06 1.82 1.36
CA LYS A 64 10.43 2.24 1.72
C LYS A 64 11.38 2.23 0.53
N HIS A 65 11.18 1.31 -0.42
CA HIS A 65 12.00 1.24 -1.62
C HIS A 65 11.94 2.54 -2.42
N PHE A 66 10.77 3.19 -2.46
CA PHE A 66 10.57 4.44 -3.20
C PHE A 66 10.53 5.68 -2.31
N GLU A 67 10.91 5.56 -1.05
CA GLU A 67 10.78 6.64 -0.06
C GLU A 67 11.50 7.93 -0.49
N LYS A 68 12.65 7.79 -1.13
CA LYS A 68 13.46 8.93 -1.56
C LYS A 68 13.17 9.40 -2.98
N ASP A 69 12.21 8.78 -3.64
CA ASP A 69 11.82 9.14 -4.98
C ASP A 69 10.92 10.37 -4.95
N SER A 70 11.38 11.45 -5.56
CA SER A 70 10.63 12.72 -5.56
C SER A 70 9.31 12.65 -6.34
N ALA A 71 9.15 11.65 -7.21
CA ALA A 71 7.91 11.46 -7.96
C ALA A 71 6.83 10.74 -7.17
N CYS A 72 7.17 10.19 -5.99
CA CYS A 72 6.25 9.46 -5.14
C CYS A 72 5.94 10.25 -3.86
N SER A 73 4.67 10.30 -3.51
CA SER A 73 4.21 10.84 -2.23
C SER A 73 3.58 9.72 -1.43
N PHE A 74 3.75 9.76 -0.12
CA PHE A 74 3.33 8.69 0.77
C PHE A 74 2.37 9.22 1.81
N TYR A 75 1.29 8.48 2.02
CA TYR A 75 0.28 8.79 3.01
C TYR A 75 -0.20 7.52 3.68
N TYR A 76 -0.63 7.61 4.90
CA TYR A 76 -1.23 6.49 5.60
C TYR A 76 -2.43 6.97 6.42
N MET A 77 -3.31 6.03 6.74
CA MET A 77 -4.42 6.31 7.65
C MET A 77 -3.90 6.22 9.08
N ASP A 78 -4.10 7.31 9.83
CA ASP A 78 -3.66 7.36 11.22
C ASP A 78 -4.39 6.31 12.05
N SER A 79 -3.62 5.56 12.82
CA SER A 79 -4.14 4.65 13.82
C SER A 79 -3.17 4.62 14.98
N ARG A 80 -3.69 4.67 16.18
CA ARG A 80 -2.85 4.73 17.37
C ARG A 80 -3.50 4.01 18.52
N ILE A 81 -2.67 3.71 19.51
CA ILE A 81 -3.12 3.07 20.73
C ILE A 81 -2.90 4.07 21.86
N GLN A 82 -3.98 4.51 22.47
CA GLN A 82 -3.95 5.43 23.60
C GLN A 82 -4.79 4.86 24.74
N ASN A 83 -4.24 4.90 25.96
CA ASN A 83 -4.93 4.41 27.16
C ASN A 83 -5.48 3.00 26.96
N ASP A 84 -4.65 2.13 26.34
CA ASP A 84 -5.01 0.74 26.08
C ASP A 84 -6.22 0.57 25.16
N GLN A 85 -6.50 1.57 24.33
CA GLN A 85 -7.58 1.57 23.34
C GLN A 85 -7.06 1.86 21.95
N PHE A 86 -7.64 1.17 20.97
CA PHE A 86 -7.36 1.43 19.56
C PHE A 86 -8.17 2.63 19.10
N ILE A 87 -7.47 3.63 18.55
CA ILE A 87 -8.08 4.84 18.02
C ILE A 87 -7.72 4.98 16.55
N CYS A 88 -8.74 5.10 15.70
CA CYS A 88 -8.59 5.34 14.28
C CYS A 88 -9.38 6.59 13.90
N PRO A 89 -8.75 7.77 13.87
CA PRO A 89 -9.46 9.02 13.58
C PRO A 89 -9.83 9.21 12.10
N TYR A 90 -9.50 8.26 11.23
CA TYR A 90 -9.78 8.32 9.79
C TYR A 90 -9.16 9.54 9.12
N GLN A 91 -7.97 9.91 9.55
CA GLN A 91 -7.21 11.01 8.96
C GLN A 91 -6.05 10.47 8.14
N LEU A 92 -5.85 11.10 6.98
CA LEU A 92 -4.72 10.76 6.11
C LEU A 92 -3.52 11.61 6.54
N ILE A 93 -2.41 10.96 6.82
CA ILE A 93 -1.18 11.60 7.29
C ILE A 93 -0.07 11.34 6.30
N GLU A 94 0.71 12.37 6.00
CA GLU A 94 1.87 12.24 5.13
C GLU A 94 2.95 11.40 5.78
N GLY A 95 3.47 10.44 5.03
CA GLY A 95 4.54 9.56 5.47
C GLY A 95 4.21 8.10 5.31
N ILE A 96 5.10 7.25 5.85
CA ILE A 96 4.98 5.81 5.83
C ILE A 96 4.74 5.33 7.26
N SER A 97 3.65 4.60 7.47
CA SER A 97 3.31 4.08 8.80
C SER A 97 4.13 2.84 9.13
N GLU A 98 4.65 2.79 10.34
CA GLU A 98 5.29 1.61 10.90
C GLU A 98 4.48 1.02 12.06
N ALA A 99 3.23 1.44 12.22
CA ALA A 99 2.39 0.99 13.33
C ALA A 99 2.06 -0.51 13.23
N GLN A 100 2.20 -1.21 14.35
CA GLN A 100 1.93 -2.65 14.43
C GLN A 100 0.62 -2.92 15.16
N VAL A 101 -0.44 -2.30 14.69
CA VAL A 101 -1.77 -2.41 15.32
C VAL A 101 -2.28 -3.84 15.33
N GLY A 102 -2.05 -4.58 14.23
CA GLY A 102 -2.48 -5.98 14.15
C GLY A 102 -1.84 -6.84 15.24
N TYR A 103 -0.55 -6.66 15.46
CA TYR A 103 0.17 -7.38 16.52
C TYR A 103 -0.39 -7.02 17.91
N TRP A 104 -0.66 -5.75 18.15
CA TRP A 104 -1.24 -5.30 19.41
C TRP A 104 -2.61 -5.95 19.66
N LEU A 105 -3.45 -6.01 18.63
CA LEU A 105 -4.77 -6.64 18.74
C LEU A 105 -4.66 -8.12 19.11
N VAL A 106 -3.75 -8.85 18.47
CA VAL A 106 -3.52 -10.26 18.79
C VAL A 106 -3.04 -10.42 20.21
N ARG A 107 -2.10 -9.61 20.67
CA ARG A 107 -1.62 -9.63 22.05
C ARG A 107 -2.75 -9.41 23.05
N LYS A 108 -3.62 -8.44 22.78
CA LYS A 108 -4.78 -8.15 23.63
C LYS A 108 -5.68 -9.37 23.79
N GLU A 109 -5.98 -10.03 22.68
CA GLU A 109 -6.82 -11.24 22.72
C GLU A 109 -6.16 -12.37 23.48
N LEU A 110 -4.87 -12.57 23.31
CA LEU A 110 -4.11 -13.60 24.02
C LEU A 110 -4.08 -13.31 25.53
N GLU A 111 -3.92 -12.07 25.94
CA GLU A 111 -3.96 -11.67 27.34
C GLU A 111 -5.33 -11.93 27.97
N SER A 112 -6.42 -11.73 27.22
CA SER A 112 -7.77 -11.95 27.69
C SER A 112 -8.09 -13.43 27.93
N LEU A 113 -7.34 -14.33 27.29
CA LEU A 113 -7.55 -15.78 27.45
C LEU A 113 -6.92 -16.34 28.72
N HIS A 114 -6.12 -15.59 29.45
CA HIS A 114 -5.49 -15.95 30.72
C HIS A 114 -4.77 -17.29 30.71
N TYR A 115 -3.55 -17.25 30.34
CA TYR A 115 -2.65 -18.39 30.55
C TYR A 115 -1.76 -18.14 31.74
#